data_96453606199212a3bd34b707d8111043
#
_entry.id   96453606199212a3bd34b707d8111043
#
_cell.length_a   1.000
_cell.length_b   1.000
_cell.length_c   1.000
_cell.angle_alpha   90.00
_cell.angle_beta   90.00
_cell.angle_gamma   90.00
#
_symmetry.space_group_name_H-M   'P 1'
#
loop_
_entity.id
_entity.type
_entity.pdbx_description
1 polymer ?
#
loop_
_entity_poly.entity_id
_entity_poly.type
_entity_poly.pdbx_seq_one_letter_code
_entity_poly.pdbx_strand_id
1 'polypeptide(L)'
;MTTRREFLRTLSGAGTMGVVWLRPETATAEPAPEVTALRLTQVRGACIAPQYVAEELLRAEGFTDVRYVQKAGRVESLKAVASGEVPITVGSLGPILIQIDEGDPLVLLAGVHVGCFVLFATESVRTIRDLKGKTVGVTELGSGRHVFLASAMAWVGLDPRKDVTFAVHSPAESMRLLAEGKIDAYQAFAEEAQELRARRIGRVVLDSTTDRPWSQYSCCFMAVNRDFARKNPVATKRALRAVLKAANVCAVEPDRAARIMVERGYAKDYEYVVQTLRALPYTRWREDDPADTIRFYAVRLHEVGMIRSSPQKLIAQSTDWRFLNELKRELKG
;
A
#
# COMPACT_ATOMS: atom_id res chain seq x y z
N MET A 1 -62.49 8.77 -37.24
CA MET A 1 -62.58 9.20 -35.84
C MET A 1 -63.11 8.02 -35.04
N THR A 2 -62.22 7.21 -34.49
CA THR A 2 -62.55 6.08 -33.62
C THR A 2 -62.84 6.59 -32.22
N THR A 3 -64.00 6.23 -31.73
CA THR A 3 -64.47 6.74 -30.43
C THR A 3 -63.84 5.96 -29.27
N ARG A 4 -63.65 6.64 -28.12
CA ARG A 4 -63.05 6.13 -26.88
C ARG A 4 -63.66 4.80 -26.36
N ARG A 5 -64.83 4.40 -26.88
CA ARG A 5 -65.54 3.16 -26.55
C ARG A 5 -65.04 1.96 -27.35
N GLU A 6 -64.49 2.12 -28.56
CA GLU A 6 -63.96 1.03 -29.36
C GLU A 6 -62.55 0.60 -28.91
N PHE A 7 -61.78 1.54 -28.34
CA PHE A 7 -60.45 1.23 -27.77
C PHE A 7 -60.48 0.37 -26.53
N LEU A 8 -61.60 0.40 -25.77
CA LEU A 8 -61.73 -0.39 -24.53
C LEU A 8 -62.27 -1.81 -24.75
N ARG A 9 -62.72 -2.14 -25.96
CA ARG A 9 -63.27 -3.50 -26.27
C ARG A 9 -62.26 -4.46 -26.86
N THR A 10 -61.04 -4.02 -27.22
CA THR A 10 -59.96 -4.84 -27.75
C THR A 10 -58.95 -5.35 -26.69
N LEU A 11 -59.21 -5.11 -25.42
CA LEU A 11 -58.35 -5.55 -24.31
C LEU A 11 -58.87 -6.73 -23.50
N SER A 12 -59.91 -7.43 -24.04
CA SER A 12 -60.47 -8.65 -23.41
C SER A 12 -60.09 -9.89 -24.20
N GLY A 13 -58.79 -10.13 -24.38
CA GLY A 13 -58.25 -11.34 -24.95
C GLY A 13 -57.19 -11.94 -24.04
N ALA A 14 -57.56 -13.08 -23.42
CA ALA A 14 -56.77 -13.98 -22.61
C ALA A 14 -55.26 -13.87 -22.73
N GLY A 15 -54.63 -13.31 -21.75
CA GLY A 15 -53.21 -13.45 -21.45
C GLY A 15 -53.04 -13.69 -19.99
N THR A 16 -52.81 -14.94 -19.57
CA THR A 16 -52.28 -15.28 -18.26
C THR A 16 -50.97 -14.56 -18.06
N MET A 17 -51.02 -13.33 -17.52
CA MET A 17 -49.81 -12.66 -17.01
C MET A 17 -49.29 -13.50 -15.87
N GLY A 18 -48.26 -14.31 -16.16
CA GLY A 18 -47.40 -14.85 -15.13
C GLY A 18 -46.84 -13.69 -14.34
N VAL A 19 -47.35 -13.50 -13.12
CA VAL A 19 -46.77 -12.61 -12.13
C VAL A 19 -45.39 -13.18 -11.83
N VAL A 20 -44.37 -12.70 -12.52
CA VAL A 20 -43.01 -12.93 -12.14
C VAL A 20 -42.85 -12.22 -10.79
N TRP A 21 -42.97 -13.00 -9.74
CA TRP A 21 -42.56 -12.58 -8.40
C TRP A 21 -41.07 -12.36 -8.46
N LEU A 22 -40.67 -11.12 -8.78
CA LEU A 22 -39.35 -10.63 -8.44
C LEU A 22 -39.30 -10.73 -6.91
N ARG A 23 -38.75 -11.84 -6.42
CA ARG A 23 -38.33 -11.91 -5.02
C ARG A 23 -37.41 -10.75 -4.81
N PRO A 24 -37.70 -9.77 -3.95
CA PRO A 24 -36.67 -8.83 -3.53
C PRO A 24 -35.56 -9.72 -2.95
N GLU A 25 -34.41 -9.75 -3.58
CA GLU A 25 -33.21 -10.21 -2.89
C GLU A 25 -33.15 -9.34 -1.64
N THR A 26 -33.52 -9.94 -0.50
CA THR A 26 -33.31 -9.29 0.79
C THR A 26 -31.82 -9.10 0.87
N ALA A 27 -31.36 -7.89 0.64
CA ALA A 27 -30.00 -7.50 0.91
C ALA A 27 -29.77 -7.79 2.39
N THR A 28 -29.25 -8.97 2.69
CA THR A 28 -28.89 -9.33 4.06
C THR A 28 -27.81 -8.36 4.46
N ALA A 29 -28.10 -7.53 5.46
CA ALA A 29 -27.13 -6.59 6.00
C ALA A 29 -25.85 -7.38 6.36
N GLU A 30 -24.70 -6.87 5.96
CA GLU A 30 -23.42 -7.51 6.26
C GLU A 30 -23.29 -7.69 7.79
N PRO A 31 -22.89 -8.87 8.29
CA PRO A 31 -22.77 -9.13 9.72
C PRO A 31 -21.86 -8.09 10.41
N ALA A 32 -22.10 -7.83 11.69
CA ALA A 32 -21.20 -7.02 12.50
C ALA A 32 -19.79 -7.66 12.53
N PRO A 33 -18.71 -6.86 12.66
CA PRO A 33 -17.37 -7.42 12.78
C PRO A 33 -17.24 -8.26 14.05
N GLU A 34 -16.50 -9.36 14.00
CA GLU A 34 -16.30 -10.29 15.11
C GLU A 34 -15.58 -9.64 16.29
N VAL A 35 -14.86 -8.56 16.03
CA VAL A 35 -14.16 -7.75 17.03
C VAL A 35 -14.40 -6.28 16.76
N THR A 36 -14.57 -5.48 17.82
CA THR A 36 -14.78 -4.04 17.75
C THR A 36 -13.52 -3.24 18.12
N ALA A 37 -12.55 -3.89 18.73
CA ALA A 37 -11.23 -3.32 18.98
C ALA A 37 -10.24 -3.70 17.87
N LEU A 38 -9.61 -2.72 17.24
CA LEU A 38 -8.66 -2.93 16.16
C LEU A 38 -7.33 -2.21 16.45
N ARG A 39 -6.23 -2.95 16.36
CA ARG A 39 -4.88 -2.41 16.44
C ARG A 39 -4.21 -2.45 15.08
N LEU A 40 -3.59 -1.32 14.72
CA LEU A 40 -2.79 -1.19 13.51
C LEU A 40 -1.37 -0.75 13.89
N THR A 41 -0.38 -1.08 13.08
CA THR A 41 0.97 -0.57 13.30
C THR A 41 1.03 0.94 13.09
N GLN A 42 1.77 1.66 13.93
CA GLN A 42 2.10 3.06 13.66
C GLN A 42 3.39 3.13 12.85
N VAL A 43 3.27 3.48 11.58
CA VAL A 43 4.39 3.59 10.64
C VAL A 43 4.44 5.03 10.11
N ARG A 44 5.58 5.70 10.19
CA ARG A 44 5.73 7.07 9.69
C ARG A 44 5.85 7.10 8.17
N GLY A 45 5.29 8.14 7.56
CA GLY A 45 5.38 8.45 6.14
C GLY A 45 4.05 8.85 5.54
N ALA A 46 4.04 9.91 4.74
CA ALA A 46 2.84 10.43 4.09
C ALA A 46 2.21 9.43 3.11
N CYS A 47 3.01 8.55 2.52
CA CYS A 47 2.52 7.56 1.55
C CYS A 47 1.53 6.55 2.13
N ILE A 48 1.57 6.30 3.45
CA ILE A 48 0.62 5.41 4.13
C ILE A 48 -0.55 6.17 4.79
N ALA A 49 -0.80 7.42 4.41
CA ALA A 49 -1.93 8.20 4.88
C ALA A 49 -3.28 7.45 4.85
N PRO A 50 -3.58 6.59 3.86
CA PRO A 50 -4.83 5.82 3.87
C PRO A 50 -5.07 5.05 5.17
N GLN A 51 -4.03 4.53 5.83
CA GLN A 51 -4.17 3.83 7.11
C GLN A 51 -4.72 4.74 8.23
N TYR A 52 -4.30 6.00 8.25
CA TYR A 52 -4.65 6.97 9.30
C TYR A 52 -5.94 7.72 8.99
N VAL A 53 -6.15 8.08 7.73
CA VAL A 53 -7.40 8.66 7.22
C VAL A 53 -8.56 7.68 7.38
N ALA A 54 -8.28 6.38 7.38
CA ALA A 54 -9.27 5.33 7.58
C ALA A 54 -9.92 5.33 8.98
N GLU A 55 -9.42 6.05 9.99
CA GLU A 55 -9.93 5.91 11.37
C GLU A 55 -11.42 6.20 11.50
N GLU A 56 -11.94 7.27 10.87
CA GLU A 56 -13.36 7.58 10.88
C GLU A 56 -14.17 6.53 10.10
N LEU A 57 -13.63 6.03 9.01
CA LEU A 57 -14.23 4.98 8.20
C LEU A 57 -14.24 3.64 8.95
N LEU A 58 -13.19 3.32 9.70
CA LEU A 58 -13.14 2.14 10.58
C LEU A 58 -14.23 2.21 11.64
N ARG A 59 -14.48 3.39 12.24
CA ARG A 59 -15.58 3.59 13.19
C ARG A 59 -16.94 3.33 12.53
N ALA A 60 -17.14 3.82 11.31
CA ALA A 60 -18.35 3.57 10.52
C ALA A 60 -18.52 2.09 10.14
N GLU A 61 -17.42 1.34 10.03
CA GLU A 61 -17.42 -0.11 9.79
C GLU A 61 -17.65 -0.94 11.07
N GLY A 62 -17.83 -0.31 12.23
CA GLY A 62 -18.16 -0.95 13.49
C GLY A 62 -17.01 -1.14 14.48
N PHE A 63 -15.83 -0.57 14.20
CA PHE A 63 -14.70 -0.60 15.15
C PHE A 63 -14.80 0.57 16.14
N THR A 64 -15.10 0.29 17.41
CA THR A 64 -15.28 1.31 18.46
C THR A 64 -13.97 1.72 19.12
N ASP A 65 -12.95 0.84 19.10
CA ASP A 65 -11.62 1.10 19.68
C ASP A 65 -10.54 0.85 18.61
N VAL A 66 -10.06 1.93 17.98
CA VAL A 66 -9.00 1.89 16.96
C VAL A 66 -7.73 2.47 17.55
N ARG A 67 -6.64 1.70 17.57
CA ARG A 67 -5.35 2.11 18.13
C ARG A 67 -4.21 1.87 17.18
N TYR A 68 -3.26 2.81 17.16
CA TYR A 68 -2.02 2.70 16.43
C TYR A 68 -0.87 2.39 17.38
N VAL A 69 -0.16 1.29 17.13
CA VAL A 69 0.91 0.78 17.99
C VAL A 69 2.26 1.09 17.38
N GLN A 70 3.02 1.93 18.04
CA GLN A 70 4.38 2.27 17.63
C GLN A 70 5.37 1.19 18.06
N LYS A 71 6.30 0.82 17.16
CA LYS A 71 7.45 -0.03 17.41
C LYS A 71 8.74 0.74 17.11
N ALA A 72 9.88 0.22 17.55
CA ALA A 72 11.17 0.90 17.35
C ALA A 72 11.57 1.04 15.88
N GLY A 73 11.21 0.05 15.03
CA GLY A 73 11.51 0.05 13.61
C GLY A 73 10.43 -0.60 12.76
N ARG A 74 10.62 -0.56 11.44
CA ARG A 74 9.67 -1.17 10.49
C ARG A 74 9.71 -2.69 10.51
N VAL A 75 10.89 -3.27 10.69
CA VAL A 75 11.06 -4.73 10.82
C VAL A 75 10.35 -5.21 12.09
N GLU A 76 10.52 -4.51 13.20
CA GLU A 76 9.85 -4.85 14.45
C GLU A 76 8.33 -4.69 14.37
N SER A 77 7.84 -3.68 13.62
CA SER A 77 6.42 -3.53 13.34
C SER A 77 5.83 -4.74 12.62
N LEU A 78 6.55 -5.30 11.63
CA LEU A 78 6.10 -6.51 10.92
C LEU A 78 6.12 -7.75 11.82
N LYS A 79 7.11 -7.89 12.69
CA LYS A 79 7.15 -8.98 13.69
C LYS A 79 5.98 -8.90 14.67
N ALA A 80 5.57 -7.69 15.06
CA ALA A 80 4.38 -7.51 15.89
C ALA A 80 3.09 -7.94 15.15
N VAL A 81 3.04 -7.80 13.82
CA VAL A 81 1.93 -8.34 13.02
C VAL A 81 2.00 -9.86 12.95
N ALA A 82 3.18 -10.41 12.72
CA ALA A 82 3.38 -11.85 12.64
C ALA A 82 3.00 -12.57 13.95
N SER A 83 3.34 -11.98 15.10
CA SER A 83 2.97 -12.53 16.42
C SER A 83 1.48 -12.38 16.75
N GLY A 84 0.73 -11.57 16.02
CA GLY A 84 -0.67 -11.25 16.31
C GLY A 84 -0.86 -10.18 17.40
N GLU A 85 0.21 -9.59 17.92
CA GLU A 85 0.14 -8.45 18.87
C GLU A 85 -0.61 -7.27 18.23
N VAL A 86 -0.32 -6.99 16.97
CA VAL A 86 -0.98 -5.97 16.14
C VAL A 86 -1.46 -6.65 14.86
N PRO A 87 -2.76 -6.92 14.70
CA PRO A 87 -3.22 -7.79 13.62
C PRO A 87 -3.02 -7.24 12.20
N ILE A 88 -2.93 -5.90 12.03
CA ILE A 88 -2.99 -5.27 10.70
C ILE A 88 -1.87 -4.25 10.53
N THR A 89 -1.34 -4.16 9.31
CA THR A 89 -0.42 -3.11 8.88
C THR A 89 -0.68 -2.69 7.41
N VAL A 90 -0.37 -1.44 7.09
CA VAL A 90 -0.09 -1.00 5.73
C VAL A 90 1.40 -0.71 5.64
N GLY A 91 2.09 -1.37 4.74
CA GLY A 91 3.54 -1.26 4.67
C GLY A 91 4.13 -1.66 3.33
N SER A 92 5.45 -1.47 3.19
CA SER A 92 6.18 -1.79 1.97
C SER A 92 6.18 -3.28 1.69
N LEU A 93 5.86 -3.67 0.46
CA LEU A 93 5.72 -5.07 0.03
C LEU A 93 6.98 -5.90 0.23
N GLY A 94 8.15 -5.36 -0.16
CA GLY A 94 9.41 -6.13 -0.12
C GLY A 94 9.73 -6.72 1.25
N PRO A 95 9.79 -5.94 2.34
CA PRO A 95 9.96 -6.47 3.69
C PRO A 95 8.89 -7.47 4.12
N ILE A 96 7.63 -7.27 3.70
CA ILE A 96 6.55 -8.23 4.00
C ILE A 96 6.82 -9.57 3.32
N LEU A 97 7.28 -9.57 2.06
CA LEU A 97 7.62 -10.80 1.34
C LEU A 97 8.78 -11.55 2.00
N ILE A 98 9.79 -10.83 2.52
CA ILE A 98 10.91 -11.42 3.25
C ILE A 98 10.41 -12.14 4.52
N GLN A 99 9.57 -11.48 5.32
CA GLN A 99 9.02 -12.08 6.55
C GLN A 99 8.13 -13.30 6.23
N ILE A 100 7.35 -13.25 5.16
CA ILE A 100 6.57 -14.41 4.69
C ILE A 100 7.49 -15.56 4.28
N ASP A 101 8.58 -15.28 3.59
CA ASP A 101 9.56 -16.29 3.18
C ASP A 101 10.30 -16.92 4.36
N GLU A 102 10.49 -16.16 5.44
CA GLU A 102 11.02 -16.62 6.73
C GLU A 102 10.02 -17.49 7.51
N GLY A 103 8.76 -17.55 7.08
CA GLY A 103 7.71 -18.39 7.68
C GLY A 103 6.70 -17.63 8.55
N ASP A 104 6.81 -16.32 8.63
CA ASP A 104 5.87 -15.51 9.41
C ASP A 104 4.43 -15.62 8.86
N PRO A 105 3.41 -15.76 9.74
CA PRO A 105 2.02 -15.99 9.35
C PRO A 105 1.33 -14.70 8.90
N LEU A 106 1.84 -14.08 7.85
CA LEU A 106 1.27 -12.90 7.23
C LEU A 106 0.45 -13.24 6.00
N VAL A 107 -0.62 -12.48 5.75
CA VAL A 107 -1.47 -12.58 4.56
C VAL A 107 -1.61 -11.20 3.92
N LEU A 108 -1.34 -11.11 2.62
CA LEU A 108 -1.50 -9.92 1.80
C LEU A 108 -2.94 -9.84 1.30
N LEU A 109 -3.58 -8.69 1.47
CA LEU A 109 -4.99 -8.47 1.13
C LEU A 109 -5.18 -7.60 -0.12
N ALA A 110 -4.40 -6.54 -0.27
CA ALA A 110 -4.48 -5.62 -1.41
C ALA A 110 -3.23 -4.74 -1.50
N GLY A 111 -2.88 -4.32 -2.72
CA GLY A 111 -2.04 -3.14 -2.94
C GLY A 111 -2.83 -1.88 -2.59
N VAL A 112 -2.19 -0.90 -1.96
CA VAL A 112 -2.83 0.35 -1.54
C VAL A 112 -2.49 1.51 -2.48
N HIS A 113 -1.24 1.61 -2.89
CA HIS A 113 -0.78 2.62 -3.86
C HIS A 113 0.52 2.20 -4.53
N VAL A 114 0.78 2.83 -5.67
CA VAL A 114 2.02 2.75 -6.42
C VAL A 114 2.93 3.92 -6.04
N GLY A 115 4.24 3.79 -6.27
CA GLY A 115 5.23 4.84 -5.95
C GLY A 115 5.53 4.88 -4.46
N CYS A 116 6.42 5.68 -4.05
CA CYS A 116 6.83 6.03 -2.68
C CYS A 116 8.36 6.16 -2.54
N PHE A 117 9.13 5.59 -3.45
CA PHE A 117 10.58 5.53 -3.35
C PHE A 117 11.23 6.41 -4.42
N VAL A 118 12.12 7.29 -4.00
CA VAL A 118 12.89 8.14 -4.91
C VAL A 118 14.37 8.04 -4.54
N LEU A 119 15.21 7.68 -5.49
CA LEU A 119 16.65 7.65 -5.31
C LEU A 119 17.23 9.00 -5.71
N PHE A 120 17.78 9.72 -4.74
CA PHE A 120 18.58 10.92 -4.98
C PHE A 120 20.06 10.59 -4.94
N ALA A 121 20.85 11.24 -5.77
CA ALA A 121 22.28 11.03 -5.80
C ALA A 121 23.06 12.30 -6.16
N THR A 122 24.37 12.25 -5.94
CA THR A 122 25.34 13.26 -6.42
C THR A 122 25.43 13.23 -7.94
N GLU A 123 26.06 14.24 -8.54
CA GLU A 123 26.23 14.35 -10.00
C GLU A 123 27.01 13.19 -10.63
N SER A 124 27.80 12.46 -9.84
CA SER A 124 28.57 11.30 -10.29
C SER A 124 27.74 10.06 -10.56
N VAL A 125 26.48 10.00 -10.05
CA VAL A 125 25.57 8.89 -10.20
C VAL A 125 24.39 9.32 -11.06
N ARG A 126 24.32 8.83 -12.29
CA ARG A 126 23.28 9.17 -13.27
C ARG A 126 22.26 8.07 -13.48
N THR A 127 22.64 6.83 -13.23
CA THR A 127 21.81 5.63 -13.38
C THR A 127 22.00 4.74 -12.16
N ILE A 128 21.12 3.74 -11.98
CA ILE A 128 21.26 2.76 -10.90
C ILE A 128 22.56 1.96 -11.05
N ARG A 129 23.07 1.75 -12.27
CA ARG A 129 24.33 1.03 -12.51
C ARG A 129 25.54 1.77 -11.97
N ASP A 130 25.49 3.09 -11.90
CA ASP A 130 26.59 3.93 -11.39
C ASP A 130 26.73 3.83 -9.86
N LEU A 131 25.80 3.13 -9.18
CA LEU A 131 25.90 2.84 -7.74
C LEU A 131 27.02 1.85 -7.41
N LYS A 132 27.60 1.17 -8.40
CA LYS A 132 28.68 0.21 -8.15
C LYS A 132 29.88 0.90 -7.48
N GLY A 133 30.27 0.39 -6.31
CA GLY A 133 31.32 0.93 -5.47
C GLY A 133 30.93 2.17 -4.67
N LYS A 134 29.66 2.56 -4.66
CA LYS A 134 29.14 3.77 -4.02
C LYS A 134 28.56 3.51 -2.62
N THR A 135 28.45 4.60 -1.85
CA THR A 135 27.84 4.60 -0.53
C THR A 135 26.42 5.17 -0.63
N VAL A 136 25.44 4.40 -0.19
CA VAL A 136 24.01 4.78 -0.25
C VAL A 136 23.40 4.84 1.14
N GLY A 137 22.80 5.99 1.47
CA GLY A 137 22.08 6.21 2.72
C GLY A 137 20.73 5.47 2.73
N VAL A 138 20.49 4.73 3.81
CA VAL A 138 19.19 4.11 4.15
C VAL A 138 18.93 4.31 5.64
N THR A 139 17.68 4.16 6.08
CA THR A 139 17.37 4.38 7.51
C THR A 139 17.47 3.13 8.37
N GLU A 140 17.36 1.96 7.77
CA GLU A 140 17.40 0.66 8.45
C GLU A 140 17.62 -0.42 7.40
N LEU A 141 18.50 -1.39 7.66
CA LEU A 141 18.63 -2.57 6.82
C LEU A 141 17.38 -3.46 6.97
N GLY A 142 16.89 -4.01 5.85
CA GLY A 142 15.61 -4.72 5.83
C GLY A 142 14.38 -3.82 5.72
N SER A 143 14.53 -2.50 5.86
CA SER A 143 13.42 -1.56 5.64
C SER A 143 12.97 -1.52 4.18
N GLY A 144 11.77 -0.94 3.93
CA GLY A 144 11.25 -0.78 2.57
C GLY A 144 12.20 -0.05 1.62
N ARG A 145 12.97 0.94 2.12
CA ARG A 145 13.97 1.67 1.33
C ARG A 145 15.10 0.77 0.85
N HIS A 146 15.68 0.04 1.81
CA HIS A 146 16.78 -0.89 1.53
C HIS A 146 16.32 -1.99 0.56
N VAL A 147 15.19 -2.64 0.83
CA VAL A 147 14.69 -3.75 0.03
C VAL A 147 14.22 -3.30 -1.36
N PHE A 148 13.61 -2.11 -1.47
CA PHE A 148 13.26 -1.55 -2.78
C PHE A 148 14.52 -1.28 -3.62
N LEU A 149 15.53 -0.61 -3.04
CA LEU A 149 16.77 -0.32 -3.76
C LEU A 149 17.50 -1.61 -4.15
N ALA A 150 17.53 -2.61 -3.29
CA ALA A 150 18.07 -3.93 -3.62
C ALA A 150 17.36 -4.56 -4.83
N SER A 151 16.02 -4.44 -4.90
CA SER A 151 15.23 -4.89 -6.06
C SER A 151 15.57 -4.09 -7.33
N ALA A 152 15.80 -2.78 -7.20
CA ALA A 152 16.18 -1.92 -8.32
C ALA A 152 17.61 -2.22 -8.82
N MET A 153 18.51 -2.55 -7.92
CA MET A 153 19.86 -3.00 -8.26
C MET A 153 19.84 -4.35 -8.97
N ALA A 154 19.05 -5.33 -8.48
CA ALA A 154 18.85 -6.62 -9.13
C ALA A 154 18.37 -6.46 -10.59
N TRP A 155 17.41 -5.53 -10.82
CA TRP A 155 16.89 -5.23 -12.15
C TRP A 155 17.97 -4.84 -13.16
N VAL A 156 19.06 -4.20 -12.72
CA VAL A 156 20.16 -3.77 -13.58
C VAL A 156 21.40 -4.69 -13.48
N GLY A 157 21.28 -5.81 -12.75
CA GLY A 157 22.34 -6.82 -12.61
C GLY A 157 23.41 -6.48 -11.57
N LEU A 158 23.10 -5.62 -10.58
CA LEU A 158 23.98 -5.35 -9.44
C LEU A 158 23.60 -6.24 -8.24
N ASP A 159 24.61 -6.72 -7.50
CA ASP A 159 24.41 -7.41 -6.22
C ASP A 159 24.48 -6.39 -5.06
N PRO A 160 23.34 -6.10 -4.37
CA PRO A 160 23.30 -5.11 -3.30
C PRO A 160 24.20 -5.46 -2.10
N ARG A 161 24.68 -6.68 -1.99
CA ARG A 161 25.57 -7.14 -0.89
C ARG A 161 27.04 -6.91 -1.18
N LYS A 162 27.41 -6.67 -2.45
CA LYS A 162 28.80 -6.59 -2.91
C LYS A 162 29.10 -5.27 -3.62
N ASP A 163 28.11 -4.75 -4.37
CA ASP A 163 28.34 -3.65 -5.30
C ASP A 163 28.11 -2.28 -4.68
N VAL A 164 27.50 -2.21 -3.46
CA VAL A 164 27.31 -0.95 -2.73
C VAL A 164 27.62 -1.08 -1.25
N THR A 165 27.90 0.04 -0.60
CA THR A 165 27.94 0.16 0.86
C THR A 165 26.68 0.86 1.35
N PHE A 166 25.86 0.19 2.15
CA PHE A 166 24.72 0.84 2.79
C PHE A 166 25.15 1.54 4.08
N ALA A 167 24.94 2.86 4.15
CA ALA A 167 25.17 3.67 5.34
C ALA A 167 23.81 3.91 6.05
N VAL A 168 23.72 3.48 7.32
CA VAL A 168 22.47 3.60 8.11
C VAL A 168 22.48 4.89 8.88
N HIS A 169 21.59 5.82 8.49
CA HIS A 169 21.44 7.14 9.12
C HIS A 169 19.98 7.54 9.21
N SER A 170 19.67 8.50 10.09
CA SER A 170 18.34 9.13 10.08
C SER A 170 18.10 9.86 8.73
N PRO A 171 16.82 10.12 8.34
CA PRO A 171 16.53 10.85 7.11
C PRO A 171 17.25 12.22 7.04
N ALA A 172 17.19 12.99 8.13
CA ALA A 172 17.83 14.31 8.19
C ALA A 172 19.36 14.22 8.00
N GLU A 173 19.99 13.24 8.62
CA GLU A 173 21.42 13.01 8.49
C GLU A 173 21.80 12.53 7.08
N SER A 174 21.01 11.61 6.49
CA SER A 174 21.25 11.16 5.12
C SER A 174 21.16 12.32 4.11
N MET A 175 20.17 13.20 4.26
CA MET A 175 20.03 14.38 3.41
C MET A 175 21.21 15.35 3.57
N ARG A 176 21.70 15.55 4.81
CA ARG A 176 22.88 16.38 5.10
C ARG A 176 24.14 15.78 4.46
N LEU A 177 24.37 14.49 4.65
CA LEU A 177 25.54 13.78 4.10
C LEU A 177 25.53 13.76 2.57
N LEU A 178 24.34 13.62 1.94
CA LEU A 178 24.20 13.73 0.50
C LEU A 178 24.55 15.15 0.01
N ALA A 179 24.04 16.19 0.69
CA ALA A 179 24.35 17.58 0.34
C ALA A 179 25.84 17.92 0.46
N GLU A 180 26.54 17.28 1.40
CA GLU A 180 27.97 17.43 1.62
C GLU A 180 28.83 16.52 0.72
N GLY A 181 28.21 15.66 -0.09
CA GLY A 181 28.91 14.67 -0.91
C GLY A 181 29.62 13.56 -0.12
N LYS A 182 29.25 13.36 1.15
CA LYS A 182 29.82 12.32 2.04
C LYS A 182 29.20 10.95 1.82
N ILE A 183 28.01 10.90 1.22
CA ILE A 183 27.40 9.71 0.62
C ILE A 183 27.07 10.02 -0.83
N ASP A 184 27.10 9.02 -1.68
CA ASP A 184 26.88 9.17 -3.12
C ASP A 184 25.39 9.23 -3.48
N ALA A 185 24.53 8.55 -2.70
CA ALA A 185 23.08 8.51 -2.92
C ALA A 185 22.31 8.33 -1.62
N TYR A 186 21.03 8.69 -1.66
CA TYR A 186 20.07 8.46 -0.58
C TYR A 186 18.75 7.93 -1.12
N GLN A 187 18.30 6.80 -0.59
CA GLN A 187 17.00 6.24 -0.91
C GLN A 187 15.90 6.86 -0.04
N ALA A 188 15.25 7.86 -0.57
CA ALA A 188 14.22 8.64 0.12
C ALA A 188 12.81 8.02 -0.03
N PHE A 189 11.91 8.34 0.91
CA PHE A 189 10.48 8.24 0.70
C PHE A 189 9.92 9.48 0.00
N ALA A 190 8.69 9.40 -0.49
CA ALA A 190 8.05 10.45 -1.28
C ALA A 190 7.99 11.81 -0.55
N GLU A 191 7.72 11.84 0.77
CA GLU A 191 7.70 13.07 1.57
C GLU A 191 9.09 13.73 1.65
N GLU A 192 10.12 12.93 1.92
CA GLU A 192 11.51 13.40 1.94
C GLU A 192 12.01 13.83 0.56
N ALA A 193 11.48 13.19 -0.49
CA ALA A 193 11.78 13.59 -1.86
C ALA A 193 11.27 15.00 -2.17
N GLN A 194 10.15 15.43 -1.58
CA GLN A 194 9.68 16.81 -1.73
C GLN A 194 10.65 17.78 -1.03
N GLU A 195 11.13 17.46 0.18
CA GLU A 195 12.14 18.28 0.86
C GLU A 195 13.45 18.36 0.06
N LEU A 196 13.96 17.23 -0.44
CA LEU A 196 15.19 17.21 -1.25
C LEU A 196 15.06 18.07 -2.51
N ARG A 197 13.90 17.99 -3.20
CA ARG A 197 13.60 18.83 -4.37
C ARG A 197 13.55 20.32 -4.01
N ALA A 198 12.83 20.67 -2.94
CA ALA A 198 12.72 22.07 -2.48
C ALA A 198 14.08 22.66 -2.10
N ARG A 199 14.93 21.87 -1.48
CA ARG A 199 16.29 22.27 -1.07
C ARG A 199 17.33 22.11 -2.16
N ARG A 200 16.97 21.57 -3.33
CA ARG A 200 17.88 21.28 -4.46
C ARG A 200 19.08 20.41 -4.06
N ILE A 201 18.85 19.40 -3.23
CA ILE A 201 19.86 18.46 -2.77
C ILE A 201 19.87 17.24 -3.69
N GLY A 202 20.99 16.98 -4.36
CA GLY A 202 21.15 15.86 -5.27
C GLY A 202 20.27 15.95 -6.52
N ARG A 203 20.35 14.91 -7.34
CA ARG A 203 19.50 14.72 -8.53
C ARG A 203 18.67 13.44 -8.37
N VAL A 204 17.50 13.39 -8.99
CA VAL A 204 16.70 12.17 -9.06
C VAL A 204 17.33 11.20 -10.06
N VAL A 205 17.59 9.98 -9.63
CA VAL A 205 18.11 8.86 -10.44
C VAL A 205 17.01 7.84 -10.74
N LEU A 206 16.10 7.66 -9.80
CA LEU A 206 14.94 6.78 -9.93
C LEU A 206 13.77 7.36 -9.13
N ASP A 207 12.61 7.46 -9.76
CA ASP A 207 11.33 7.77 -9.09
C ASP A 207 10.33 6.64 -9.36
N SER A 208 10.00 5.86 -8.35
CA SER A 208 9.10 4.72 -8.48
C SER A 208 7.65 5.10 -8.80
N THR A 209 7.31 6.39 -8.74
CA THR A 209 5.97 6.89 -9.11
C THR A 209 5.84 7.04 -10.63
N THR A 210 6.92 7.39 -11.31
CA THR A 210 6.92 7.73 -12.74
C THR A 210 7.69 6.75 -13.60
N ASP A 211 8.78 6.18 -13.06
CA ASP A 211 9.72 5.39 -13.85
C ASP A 211 9.27 3.93 -13.99
N ARG A 212 9.24 3.46 -15.23
CA ARG A 212 9.00 2.03 -15.51
C ARG A 212 10.22 1.17 -15.19
N PRO A 213 10.00 -0.07 -14.73
CA PRO A 213 8.70 -0.73 -14.54
C PRO A 213 8.03 -0.40 -13.21
N TRP A 214 8.69 0.28 -12.27
CA TRP A 214 8.29 0.50 -10.87
C TRP A 214 6.93 1.19 -10.74
N SER A 215 6.63 2.15 -11.63
CA SER A 215 5.36 2.87 -11.65
C SER A 215 4.16 2.02 -12.06
N GLN A 216 4.36 0.74 -12.37
CA GLN A 216 3.30 -0.20 -12.73
C GLN A 216 2.88 -1.09 -11.55
N TYR A 217 3.64 -1.10 -10.44
CA TYR A 217 3.49 -2.03 -9.34
C TYR A 217 3.25 -1.32 -8.02
N SER A 218 2.30 -1.81 -7.24
CA SER A 218 2.03 -1.27 -5.91
C SER A 218 3.22 -1.48 -4.98
N CYS A 219 3.68 -0.42 -4.32
CA CYS A 219 4.80 -0.50 -3.39
C CYS A 219 4.38 -0.84 -1.96
N CYS A 220 3.17 -0.44 -1.57
CA CYS A 220 2.62 -0.67 -0.25
C CYS A 220 1.38 -1.55 -0.30
N PHE A 221 1.30 -2.47 0.63
CA PHE A 221 0.21 -3.45 0.78
C PHE A 221 -0.40 -3.39 2.16
N MET A 222 -1.70 -3.67 2.24
CA MET A 222 -2.32 -4.05 3.49
C MET A 222 -2.04 -5.53 3.74
N ALA A 223 -1.41 -5.81 4.88
CA ALA A 223 -1.13 -7.15 5.37
C ALA A 223 -1.79 -7.38 6.72
N VAL A 224 -2.14 -8.62 6.99
CA VAL A 224 -2.83 -9.05 8.20
C VAL A 224 -2.20 -10.33 8.75
N ASN A 225 -2.25 -10.52 10.06
CA ASN A 225 -1.93 -11.80 10.68
C ASN A 225 -2.91 -12.87 10.18
N ARG A 226 -2.39 -14.03 9.76
CA ARG A 226 -3.18 -15.12 9.17
C ARG A 226 -4.28 -15.65 10.09
N ASP A 227 -3.98 -15.81 11.37
CA ASP A 227 -4.94 -16.32 12.34
C ASP A 227 -6.03 -15.29 12.62
N PHE A 228 -5.67 -14.00 12.64
CA PHE A 228 -6.66 -12.93 12.75
C PHE A 228 -7.63 -12.96 11.56
N ALA A 229 -7.11 -13.00 10.33
CA ALA A 229 -7.95 -13.03 9.12
C ALA A 229 -8.86 -14.25 9.08
N ARG A 230 -8.38 -15.40 9.54
CA ARG A 230 -9.15 -16.65 9.61
C ARG A 230 -10.26 -16.60 10.65
N LYS A 231 -9.96 -16.05 11.83
CA LYS A 231 -10.91 -15.96 12.96
C LYS A 231 -11.91 -14.82 12.82
N ASN A 232 -11.53 -13.76 12.11
CA ASN A 232 -12.29 -12.52 12.01
C ASN A 232 -12.42 -12.06 10.53
N PRO A 233 -13.05 -12.86 9.65
CA PRO A 233 -13.14 -12.56 8.23
C PRO A 233 -13.97 -11.29 7.95
N VAL A 234 -15.06 -11.04 8.69
CA VAL A 234 -15.88 -9.82 8.51
C VAL A 234 -15.08 -8.58 8.93
N ALA A 235 -14.43 -8.63 10.10
CA ALA A 235 -13.56 -7.55 10.56
C ALA A 235 -12.41 -7.27 9.58
N THR A 236 -11.80 -8.32 9.02
CA THR A 236 -10.73 -8.19 8.02
C THR A 236 -11.23 -7.50 6.75
N LYS A 237 -12.38 -7.91 6.20
CA LYS A 237 -12.99 -7.28 5.02
C LYS A 237 -13.34 -5.82 5.28
N ARG A 238 -13.99 -5.52 6.42
CA ARG A 238 -14.38 -4.17 6.81
C ARG A 238 -13.18 -3.26 7.00
N ALA A 239 -12.11 -3.74 7.64
CA ALA A 239 -10.88 -2.98 7.79
C ALA A 239 -10.23 -2.68 6.43
N LEU A 240 -10.19 -3.65 5.51
CA LEU A 240 -9.71 -3.44 4.15
C LEU A 240 -10.57 -2.42 3.41
N ARG A 241 -11.90 -2.52 3.51
CA ARG A 241 -12.83 -1.55 2.91
C ARG A 241 -12.56 -0.13 3.38
N ALA A 242 -12.37 0.07 4.69
CA ALA A 242 -12.06 1.37 5.26
C ALA A 242 -10.74 1.94 4.70
N VAL A 243 -9.68 1.13 4.65
CA VAL A 243 -8.38 1.56 4.11
C VAL A 243 -8.46 1.90 2.61
N LEU A 244 -9.16 1.11 1.81
CA LEU A 244 -9.31 1.38 0.36
C LEU A 244 -10.20 2.60 0.09
N LYS A 245 -11.25 2.83 0.88
CA LYS A 245 -12.03 4.07 0.84
C LYS A 245 -11.16 5.27 1.24
N ALA A 246 -10.33 5.14 2.27
CA ALA A 246 -9.40 6.18 2.69
C ALA A 246 -8.35 6.48 1.61
N ALA A 247 -7.90 5.48 0.85
CA ALA A 247 -7.03 5.72 -0.30
C ALA A 247 -7.72 6.63 -1.34
N ASN A 248 -9.02 6.45 -1.58
CA ASN A 248 -9.77 7.36 -2.44
C ASN A 248 -9.87 8.78 -1.84
N VAL A 249 -10.10 8.90 -0.51
CA VAL A 249 -10.09 10.21 0.16
C VAL A 249 -8.73 10.89 0.00
N CYS A 250 -7.62 10.18 0.14
CA CYS A 250 -6.28 10.71 -0.10
C CYS A 250 -6.10 11.22 -1.53
N ALA A 251 -6.71 10.56 -2.52
CA ALA A 251 -6.65 10.98 -3.92
C ALA A 251 -7.49 12.22 -4.23
N VAL A 252 -8.72 12.31 -3.69
CA VAL A 252 -9.69 13.37 -4.06
C VAL A 252 -9.68 14.55 -3.09
N GLU A 253 -9.27 14.34 -1.84
CA GLU A 253 -9.21 15.35 -0.77
C GLU A 253 -7.81 15.40 -0.12
N PRO A 254 -6.71 15.57 -0.89
CA PRO A 254 -5.34 15.48 -0.35
C PRO A 254 -5.07 16.49 0.76
N ASP A 255 -5.66 17.67 0.70
CA ASP A 255 -5.53 18.72 1.72
C ASP A 255 -6.17 18.31 3.05
N ARG A 256 -7.36 17.65 3.02
CA ARG A 256 -7.99 17.08 4.22
C ARG A 256 -7.15 15.96 4.81
N ALA A 257 -6.70 15.05 3.97
CA ALA A 257 -5.85 13.93 4.40
C ALA A 257 -4.54 14.42 5.03
N ALA A 258 -3.91 15.44 4.45
CA ALA A 258 -2.69 16.04 4.99
C ALA A 258 -2.92 16.70 6.35
N ARG A 259 -4.02 17.44 6.54
CA ARG A 259 -4.38 17.99 7.86
C ARG A 259 -4.51 16.90 8.92
N ILE A 260 -5.23 15.82 8.63
CA ILE A 260 -5.36 14.67 9.54
C ILE A 260 -3.97 14.12 9.94
N MET A 261 -3.07 13.97 8.96
CA MET A 261 -1.73 13.43 9.20
C MET A 261 -0.91 14.32 10.13
N VAL A 262 -0.94 15.64 9.93
CA VAL A 262 -0.14 16.59 10.71
C VAL A 262 -0.75 16.84 12.09
N GLU A 263 -2.05 17.08 12.19
CA GLU A 263 -2.76 17.32 13.45
C GLU A 263 -2.65 16.15 14.43
N ARG A 264 -2.61 14.92 13.89
CA ARG A 264 -2.44 13.70 14.72
C ARG A 264 -0.98 13.30 14.93
N GLY A 265 -0.02 14.08 14.44
CA GLY A 265 1.42 13.86 14.63
C GLY A 265 2.01 12.70 13.82
N TYR A 266 1.32 12.21 12.77
CA TYR A 266 1.82 11.16 11.89
C TYR A 266 2.80 11.69 10.84
N ALA A 267 2.73 12.97 10.52
CA ALA A 267 3.68 13.68 9.67
C ALA A 267 3.99 15.07 10.27
N LYS A 268 5.05 15.72 9.80
CA LYS A 268 5.52 16.98 10.36
C LYS A 268 5.19 18.19 9.51
N ASP A 269 5.35 18.08 8.20
CA ASP A 269 5.26 19.18 7.27
C ASP A 269 4.04 19.02 6.36
N TYR A 270 3.10 19.94 6.50
CA TYR A 270 1.84 19.92 5.77
C TYR A 270 2.05 19.99 4.25
N GLU A 271 2.92 20.91 3.79
CA GLU A 271 3.13 21.15 2.37
C GLU A 271 3.76 19.92 1.68
N TYR A 272 4.75 19.31 2.33
CA TYR A 272 5.36 18.09 1.78
C TYR A 272 4.39 16.91 1.78
N VAL A 273 3.52 16.83 2.80
CA VAL A 273 2.46 15.81 2.82
C VAL A 273 1.47 16.02 1.68
N VAL A 274 0.93 17.23 1.50
CA VAL A 274 0.00 17.55 0.39
C VAL A 274 0.62 17.24 -0.97
N GLN A 275 1.85 17.68 -1.20
CA GLN A 275 2.56 17.39 -2.45
C GLN A 275 2.73 15.88 -2.68
N THR A 276 3.06 15.13 -1.63
CA THR A 276 3.17 13.68 -1.68
C THR A 276 1.83 13.02 -2.02
N LEU A 277 0.74 13.42 -1.35
CA LEU A 277 -0.58 12.86 -1.59
C LEU A 277 -1.09 13.13 -3.01
N ARG A 278 -0.81 14.32 -3.56
CA ARG A 278 -1.15 14.69 -4.94
C ARG A 278 -0.33 13.90 -5.98
N ALA A 279 0.90 13.53 -5.64
CA ALA A 279 1.79 12.80 -6.55
C ALA A 279 1.49 11.29 -6.62
N LEU A 280 0.95 10.70 -5.55
CA LEU A 280 0.77 9.25 -5.45
C LEU A 280 -0.59 8.79 -6.01
N PRO A 281 -0.62 7.76 -6.90
CA PRO A 281 -1.84 7.28 -7.52
C PRO A 281 -2.61 6.31 -6.61
N TYR A 282 -3.31 6.83 -5.61
CA TYR A 282 -4.05 6.04 -4.62
C TYR A 282 -5.29 5.30 -5.16
N THR A 283 -5.77 5.62 -6.35
CA THR A 283 -6.96 4.95 -6.93
C THR A 283 -6.64 3.67 -7.68
N ARG A 284 -5.36 3.43 -7.99
CA ARG A 284 -4.93 2.31 -8.85
C ARG A 284 -5.18 0.92 -8.27
N TRP A 285 -5.44 0.78 -6.98
CA TRP A 285 -5.78 -0.51 -6.38
C TRP A 285 -6.98 -1.22 -7.06
N ARG A 286 -7.84 -0.46 -7.77
CA ARG A 286 -8.97 -1.00 -8.52
C ARG A 286 -8.54 -1.76 -9.77
N GLU A 287 -7.51 -1.30 -10.42
CA GLU A 287 -7.03 -1.78 -11.73
C GLU A 287 -5.87 -2.76 -11.57
N ASP A 288 -5.04 -2.55 -10.55
CA ASP A 288 -3.82 -3.34 -10.33
C ASP A 288 -4.14 -4.83 -10.09
N ASP A 289 -3.31 -5.69 -10.68
CA ASP A 289 -3.22 -7.10 -10.32
C ASP A 289 -2.18 -7.26 -9.18
N PRO A 290 -2.63 -7.51 -7.95
CA PRO A 290 -1.70 -7.63 -6.83
C PRO A 290 -0.82 -8.88 -6.92
N ALA A 291 -1.26 -9.93 -7.61
CA ALA A 291 -0.45 -11.13 -7.79
C ALA A 291 0.72 -10.86 -8.76
N ASP A 292 0.50 -10.05 -9.79
CA ASP A 292 1.58 -9.64 -10.70
C ASP A 292 2.60 -8.75 -10.00
N THR A 293 2.14 -7.84 -9.15
CA THR A 293 3.01 -7.03 -8.29
C THR A 293 3.90 -7.90 -7.39
N ILE A 294 3.31 -8.91 -6.71
CA ILE A 294 4.08 -9.83 -5.87
C ILE A 294 5.11 -10.59 -6.70
N ARG A 295 4.71 -11.11 -7.87
CA ARG A 295 5.61 -11.82 -8.79
C ARG A 295 6.80 -10.96 -9.18
N PHE A 296 6.53 -9.71 -9.56
CA PHE A 296 7.58 -8.77 -9.97
C PHE A 296 8.63 -8.57 -8.87
N TYR A 297 8.20 -8.23 -7.65
CA TYR A 297 9.14 -8.02 -6.53
C TYR A 297 9.81 -9.32 -6.08
N ALA A 298 9.08 -10.41 -5.99
CA ALA A 298 9.63 -11.71 -5.53
C ALA A 298 10.72 -12.22 -6.46
N VAL A 299 10.59 -12.06 -7.79
CA VAL A 299 11.67 -12.43 -8.73
C VAL A 299 12.94 -11.63 -8.41
N ARG A 300 12.84 -10.31 -8.22
CA ARG A 300 14.00 -9.44 -7.92
C ARG A 300 14.65 -9.79 -6.58
N LEU A 301 13.84 -10.03 -5.55
CA LEU A 301 14.34 -10.42 -4.22
C LEU A 301 15.01 -11.79 -4.24
N HIS A 302 14.49 -12.72 -5.03
CA HIS A 302 15.09 -14.04 -5.21
C HIS A 302 16.44 -13.95 -5.95
N GLU A 303 16.56 -13.15 -7.00
CA GLU A 303 17.79 -12.91 -7.76
C GLU A 303 18.95 -12.43 -6.87
N VAL A 304 18.67 -11.61 -5.87
CA VAL A 304 19.66 -11.09 -4.92
C VAL A 304 19.76 -11.91 -3.62
N GLY A 305 19.04 -13.03 -3.55
CA GLY A 305 19.09 -13.95 -2.41
C GLY A 305 18.49 -13.42 -1.11
N MET A 306 17.57 -12.45 -1.20
CA MET A 306 16.80 -11.95 -0.04
C MET A 306 15.62 -12.85 0.31
N ILE A 307 15.11 -13.64 -0.63
CA ILE A 307 14.12 -14.68 -0.41
C ILE A 307 14.57 -15.99 -1.10
N ARG A 308 14.03 -17.12 -0.63
CA ARG A 308 14.32 -18.46 -1.17
C ARG A 308 13.15 -19.07 -1.92
N SER A 309 11.93 -18.74 -1.52
CA SER A 309 10.71 -19.27 -2.13
C SER A 309 10.47 -18.71 -3.52
N SER A 310 9.89 -19.53 -4.41
CA SER A 310 9.43 -19.05 -5.71
C SER A 310 8.26 -18.06 -5.56
N PRO A 311 8.08 -17.14 -6.53
CA PRO A 311 6.94 -16.23 -6.52
C PRO A 311 5.60 -16.95 -6.44
N GLN A 312 5.46 -18.09 -7.12
CA GLN A 312 4.24 -18.90 -7.12
C GLN A 312 3.92 -19.43 -5.72
N LYS A 313 4.93 -19.91 -4.99
CA LYS A 313 4.78 -20.40 -3.63
C LYS A 313 4.35 -19.27 -2.70
N LEU A 314 4.99 -18.11 -2.78
CA LEU A 314 4.62 -16.92 -1.98
C LEU A 314 3.17 -16.49 -2.24
N ILE A 315 2.76 -16.38 -3.51
CA ILE A 315 1.39 -16.02 -3.86
C ILE A 315 0.39 -17.03 -3.29
N ALA A 316 0.64 -18.32 -3.50
CA ALA A 316 -0.29 -19.38 -3.06
C ALA A 316 -0.46 -19.44 -1.53
N GLN A 317 0.61 -19.15 -0.78
CA GLN A 317 0.64 -19.35 0.68
C GLN A 317 0.32 -18.11 1.49
N SER A 318 0.41 -16.91 0.90
CA SER A 318 0.38 -15.66 1.66
C SER A 318 -0.57 -14.60 1.09
N THR A 319 -1.54 -14.99 0.29
CA THR A 319 -2.52 -14.05 -0.26
C THR A 319 -3.95 -14.52 0.01
N ASP A 320 -4.84 -13.56 0.20
CA ASP A 320 -6.28 -13.81 0.25
C ASP A 320 -7.03 -12.70 -0.50
N TRP A 321 -7.23 -12.94 -1.79
CA TRP A 321 -7.88 -11.98 -2.68
C TRP A 321 -9.41 -12.00 -2.60
N ARG A 322 -10.03 -12.88 -1.81
CA ARG A 322 -11.50 -12.95 -1.68
C ARG A 322 -12.07 -11.60 -1.27
N PHE A 323 -11.49 -10.99 -0.24
CA PHE A 323 -11.92 -9.68 0.26
C PHE A 323 -11.76 -8.58 -0.79
N LEU A 324 -10.62 -8.51 -1.46
CA LEU A 324 -10.39 -7.50 -2.51
C LEU A 324 -11.36 -7.67 -3.68
N ASN A 325 -11.57 -8.92 -4.13
CA ASN A 325 -12.46 -9.20 -5.26
C ASN A 325 -13.92 -8.85 -4.96
N GLU A 326 -14.38 -9.07 -3.72
CA GLU A 326 -15.68 -8.61 -3.27
C GLU A 326 -15.76 -7.09 -3.25
N LEU A 327 -14.77 -6.42 -2.67
CA LEU A 327 -14.73 -4.96 -2.58
C LEU A 327 -14.61 -4.28 -3.94
N LYS A 328 -13.88 -4.87 -4.89
CA LYS A 328 -13.85 -4.37 -6.28
C LYS A 328 -15.24 -4.40 -6.93
N ARG A 329 -16.11 -5.37 -6.56
CA ARG A 329 -17.51 -5.42 -7.02
C ARG A 329 -18.41 -4.43 -6.29
N GLU A 330 -18.27 -4.33 -4.97
CA GLU A 330 -19.07 -3.44 -4.12
C GLU A 330 -18.76 -1.95 -4.36
N LEU A 331 -17.51 -1.61 -4.62
CA LEU A 331 -17.02 -0.23 -4.76
C LEU A 331 -16.87 0.20 -6.24
N LYS A 332 -17.50 -0.51 -7.16
CA LYS A 332 -17.69 -0.06 -8.54
C LYS A 332 -18.71 1.08 -8.54
N GLY A 333 -18.23 2.32 -8.46
CA GLY A 333 -19.04 3.51 -8.55
C GLY A 333 -18.26 4.59 -9.24
#